data_0437e41b114b0a92cbc4a394281a23ec
#
_entry.id   0437e41b114b0a92cbc4a394281a23ec
#
_cell.length_a   1.000
_cell.length_b   1.000
_cell.length_c   1.000
_cell.angle_alpha   90.00
_cell.angle_beta   90.00
_cell.angle_gamma   90.00
#
_symmetry.space_group_name_H-M   'P 1'
#
loop_
_entity.id
_entity.type
_entity.pdbx_description
1 polymer ?
#
loop_
_entity_poly.entity_id
_entity_poly.type
_entity_poly.pdbx_seq_one_letter_code
_entity_poly.pdbx_strand_id
1 'polypeptide(L)'
;YSQGKVVTEVENQEGIPGGHFKLKTHDGKIFNTLENEDPMLIYFGFTYCPDVCPITLLTMANVLDKLENERITPLFITVDPERDNETILSNYVSAFHDDIIGLTGSIDEINKVTSDWKVYFKKENNIDMPDNYTVNHLDIIFIANKNAEFVDFIKPNTSAEDVINKLVKVIPKIKG
;
A
#
# COMPACT_ATOMS: atom_id res chain seq x y z
N TYR A 1 2.70 24.61 0.56
CA TYR A 1 2.56 24.35 0.95
C TYR A 1 2.30 24.23 1.61
N SER A 2 2.24 24.53 1.73
CA SER A 2 1.99 24.39 2.36
C SER A 2 1.78 24.16 2.99
N GLN A 3 1.46 24.35 3.47
CA GLN A 3 1.27 24.16 4.06
C GLN A 3 1.11 23.61 4.68
N GLY A 4 1.14 23.61 4.83
CA GLY A 4 0.89 23.05 5.64
C GLY A 4 0.99 22.67 6.07
N LYS A 5 0.69 22.88 6.34
CA LYS A 5 0.81 22.62 6.76
C LYS A 5 1.19 22.27 7.27
N VAL A 6 1.10 22.47 7.49
CA VAL A 6 1.41 22.01 7.98
C VAL A 6 1.41 21.59 8.68
N VAL A 7 0.79 21.70 8.89
CA VAL A 7 0.72 21.15 9.44
C VAL A 7 0.84 20.37 9.77
N THR A 8 0.55 20.31 9.71
CA THR A 8 0.79 19.55 9.93
C THR A 8 1.63 19.02 10.03
N GLU A 9 1.53 18.99 9.50
CA GLU A 9 2.61 18.54 9.76
C GLU A 9 3.09 18.16 10.90
N VAL A 10 2.41 18.12 11.53
CA VAL A 10 2.85 18.10 12.84
C VAL A 10 2.95 16.75 13.42
N GLU A 11 1.91 15.98 13.40
CA GLU A 11 1.93 14.66 13.99
C GLU A 11 2.90 13.79 13.32
N ASN A 12 3.26 14.10 12.13
CA ASN A 12 4.25 13.35 11.41
C ASN A 12 5.53 14.07 11.32
N GLN A 13 5.81 14.85 12.30
CA GLN A 13 6.97 15.66 12.30
C GLN A 13 8.25 14.88 12.27
N GLU A 14 8.25 13.76 12.94
CA GLU A 14 9.44 12.95 12.97
C GLU A 14 9.64 12.16 11.69
N GLY A 15 8.67 12.23 10.77
CA GLY A 15 8.77 11.51 9.54
C GLY A 15 8.51 10.02 9.64
N ILE A 16 7.85 9.59 10.71
CA ILE A 16 7.51 8.20 10.90
C ILE A 16 6.21 7.89 10.18
N PRO A 17 6.22 6.91 9.25
CA PRO A 17 4.99 6.53 8.56
C PRO A 17 4.00 5.89 9.52
N GLY A 18 2.73 5.91 9.15
CA GLY A 18 1.73 5.18 9.92
C GLY A 18 0.47 5.97 10.13
N GLY A 19 -0.56 5.26 10.57
CA GLY A 19 -1.83 5.89 10.89
C GLY A 19 -2.99 5.08 10.39
N HIS A 20 -4.11 5.16 11.11
CA HIS A 20 -5.34 4.48 10.72
C HIS A 20 -5.93 5.09 9.46
N PHE A 21 -6.63 4.25 8.71
CA PHE A 21 -7.34 4.71 7.51
C PHE A 21 -8.57 3.84 7.28
N LYS A 22 -9.46 4.37 6.46
CA LYS A 22 -10.68 3.68 6.05
C LYS A 22 -10.87 3.95 4.57
N LEU A 23 -10.85 2.90 3.76
CA LEU A 23 -10.90 3.01 2.32
C LEU A 23 -11.85 1.96 1.75
N LYS A 24 -12.26 2.17 0.50
CA LYS A 24 -13.18 1.26 -0.18
C LYS A 24 -12.38 0.10 -0.80
N THR A 25 -12.86 -1.12 -0.59
CA THR A 25 -12.21 -2.29 -1.17
C THR A 25 -12.62 -2.47 -2.63
N HIS A 26 -11.85 -3.31 -3.32
CA HIS A 26 -12.10 -3.61 -4.73
C HIS A 26 -13.42 -4.35 -4.97
N ASP A 27 -14.04 -4.88 -3.93
CA ASP A 27 -15.34 -5.53 -4.05
C ASP A 27 -16.47 -4.68 -3.45
N GLY A 28 -16.22 -3.38 -3.26
CA GLY A 28 -17.26 -2.44 -2.88
C GLY A 28 -17.54 -2.34 -1.39
N LYS A 29 -16.72 -2.99 -0.58
CA LYS A 29 -16.88 -2.92 0.87
C LYS A 29 -15.98 -1.84 1.45
N ILE A 30 -15.98 -1.71 2.77
CA ILE A 30 -15.11 -0.74 3.45
C ILE A 30 -14.10 -1.50 4.27
N PHE A 31 -12.83 -1.18 4.08
CA PHE A 31 -11.76 -1.67 4.93
C PHE A 31 -11.40 -0.58 5.94
N ASN A 32 -11.52 -0.89 7.21
CA ASN A 32 -11.23 0.06 8.29
C ASN A 32 -10.17 -0.56 9.19
N THR A 33 -9.00 0.07 9.28
CA THR A 33 -7.92 -0.48 10.09
C THR A 33 -8.30 -0.61 11.55
N LEU A 34 -9.24 0.20 12.04
CA LEU A 34 -9.70 0.09 13.43
C LEU A 34 -10.40 -1.24 13.70
N GLU A 35 -10.93 -1.89 12.66
CA GLU A 35 -11.62 -3.15 12.80
C GLU A 35 -10.74 -4.35 12.42
N ASN A 36 -9.54 -4.08 11.94
CA ASN A 36 -8.64 -5.13 11.52
C ASN A 36 -7.86 -5.66 12.71
N GLU A 37 -7.75 -6.97 12.82
CA GLU A 37 -7.10 -7.60 13.97
C GLU A 37 -5.75 -8.24 13.63
N ASP A 38 -5.35 -8.12 12.38
CA ASP A 38 -4.12 -8.76 11.91
C ASP A 38 -3.08 -7.73 11.52
N PRO A 39 -1.80 -8.08 11.58
CA PRO A 39 -0.78 -7.20 11.01
C PRO A 39 -0.97 -7.07 9.50
N MET A 40 -0.40 -6.02 8.92
CA MET A 40 -0.65 -5.68 7.54
C MET A 40 0.64 -5.54 6.75
N LEU A 41 0.57 -5.96 5.49
CA LEU A 41 1.56 -5.61 4.48
C LEU A 41 0.89 -4.59 3.58
N ILE A 42 1.48 -3.41 3.47
CA ILE A 42 0.84 -2.31 2.73
C ILE A 42 1.74 -1.86 1.59
N TYR A 43 1.20 -1.91 0.38
CA TYR A 43 1.92 -1.47 -0.79
C TYR A 43 1.10 -0.42 -1.54
N PHE A 44 1.72 0.73 -1.79
CA PHE A 44 1.09 1.81 -2.56
C PHE A 44 1.54 1.73 -4.00
N GLY A 45 0.60 1.74 -4.92
CA GLY A 45 0.94 1.65 -6.34
C GLY A 45 -0.24 2.03 -7.21
N PHE A 46 -0.18 1.65 -8.49
CA PHE A 46 -1.26 1.90 -9.43
C PHE A 46 -1.19 0.88 -10.57
N THR A 47 -2.36 0.59 -11.16
CA THR A 47 -2.44 -0.52 -12.12
C THR A 47 -1.75 -0.22 -13.45
N TYR A 48 -1.57 1.05 -13.80
CA TYR A 48 -0.89 1.43 -15.03
C TYR A 48 0.63 1.40 -14.92
N CYS A 49 1.16 1.01 -13.77
CA CYS A 49 2.60 0.89 -13.58
C CYS A 49 3.12 -0.29 -14.42
N PRO A 50 4.03 -0.06 -15.37
CA PRO A 50 4.37 -1.11 -16.33
C PRO A 50 5.26 -2.21 -15.80
N ASP A 51 6.18 -1.89 -14.88
CA ASP A 51 7.22 -2.85 -14.49
C ASP A 51 7.27 -3.16 -13.02
N VAL A 52 7.36 -2.13 -12.18
CA VAL A 52 7.74 -2.31 -10.78
C VAL A 52 6.59 -2.85 -9.95
N CYS A 53 5.39 -2.30 -10.11
CA CYS A 53 4.25 -2.74 -9.31
C CYS A 53 3.92 -4.23 -9.54
N PRO A 54 3.89 -4.72 -10.79
CA PRO A 54 3.64 -6.16 -10.98
C PRO A 54 4.69 -7.04 -10.32
N ILE A 55 5.96 -6.63 -10.38
CA ILE A 55 7.04 -7.41 -9.77
C ILE A 55 6.86 -7.45 -8.26
N THR A 56 6.56 -6.32 -7.65
CA THR A 56 6.38 -6.25 -6.20
C THR A 56 5.16 -7.03 -5.74
N LEU A 57 4.07 -6.96 -6.52
CA LEU A 57 2.87 -7.72 -6.18
C LEU A 57 3.09 -9.21 -6.32
N LEU A 58 3.88 -9.63 -7.31
CA LEU A 58 4.23 -11.04 -7.45
C LEU A 58 5.05 -11.51 -6.25
N THR A 59 5.98 -10.68 -5.80
CA THR A 59 6.75 -10.99 -4.60
C THR A 59 5.82 -11.14 -3.40
N MET A 60 4.88 -10.22 -3.25
CA MET A 60 3.91 -10.29 -2.15
C MET A 60 3.09 -11.57 -2.23
N ALA A 61 2.64 -11.94 -3.44
CA ALA A 61 1.87 -13.17 -3.63
C ALA A 61 2.68 -14.40 -3.22
N ASN A 62 3.94 -14.44 -3.60
CA ASN A 62 4.81 -15.57 -3.23
C ASN A 62 5.02 -15.64 -1.72
N VAL A 63 5.14 -14.49 -1.07
CA VAL A 63 5.27 -14.43 0.38
C VAL A 63 4.01 -14.98 1.05
N LEU A 64 2.85 -14.57 0.55
CA LEU A 64 1.58 -15.04 1.13
C LEU A 64 1.42 -16.54 1.01
N ASP A 65 1.82 -17.11 -0.13
CA ASP A 65 1.74 -18.56 -0.31
C ASP A 65 2.61 -19.31 0.68
N LYS A 66 3.77 -18.75 1.02
CA LYS A 66 4.70 -19.41 1.93
C LYS A 66 4.37 -19.18 3.39
N LEU A 67 3.59 -18.14 3.71
CA LEU A 67 3.19 -17.82 5.08
C LEU A 67 1.72 -18.12 5.33
N GLU A 68 1.20 -19.17 4.72
CA GLU A 68 -0.23 -19.48 4.81
C GLU A 68 -0.72 -19.72 6.24
N ASN A 69 0.18 -20.07 7.15
CA ASN A 69 -0.20 -20.29 8.54
C ASN A 69 -0.17 -19.02 9.39
N GLU A 70 0.25 -17.91 8.79
CA GLU A 70 0.31 -16.63 9.49
C GLU A 70 -0.83 -15.73 9.04
N ARG A 71 -1.45 -15.06 9.98
CA ARG A 71 -2.56 -14.15 9.66
C ARG A 71 -2.01 -12.77 9.40
N ILE A 72 -1.87 -12.44 8.14
CA ILE A 72 -1.37 -11.15 7.67
C ILE A 72 -2.33 -10.63 6.61
N THR A 73 -2.67 -9.36 6.71
CA THR A 73 -3.59 -8.72 5.77
C THR A 73 -2.78 -7.99 4.69
N PRO A 74 -2.82 -8.45 3.44
CA PRO A 74 -2.06 -7.81 2.36
C PRO A 74 -2.93 -6.76 1.67
N LEU A 75 -2.41 -5.55 1.58
CA LEU A 75 -3.15 -4.42 1.03
C LEU A 75 -2.41 -3.79 -0.14
N PHE A 76 -3.13 -3.52 -1.21
CA PHE A 76 -2.63 -2.73 -2.33
C PHE A 76 -3.49 -1.47 -2.41
N ILE A 77 -2.91 -0.33 -2.07
CA ILE A 77 -3.64 0.95 -2.06
C ILE A 77 -3.27 1.73 -3.32
N THR A 78 -4.25 2.01 -4.15
CA THR A 78 -3.97 2.77 -5.37
C THR A 78 -3.72 4.24 -5.04
N VAL A 79 -2.70 4.79 -5.67
CA VAL A 79 -2.42 6.24 -5.60
C VAL A 79 -3.04 6.98 -6.78
N ASP A 80 -3.76 6.26 -7.64
CA ASP A 80 -4.35 6.82 -8.84
C ASP A 80 -5.84 6.44 -8.93
N PRO A 81 -6.66 6.93 -7.98
CA PRO A 81 -8.06 6.51 -7.92
C PRO A 81 -8.88 6.95 -9.12
N GLU A 82 -8.40 7.92 -9.89
CA GLU A 82 -9.12 8.37 -11.07
C GLU A 82 -9.11 7.34 -12.19
N ARG A 83 -8.02 6.58 -12.32
CA ARG A 83 -7.92 5.52 -13.32
C ARG A 83 -8.24 4.14 -12.75
N ASP A 84 -7.95 3.93 -11.48
CA ASP A 84 -8.10 2.62 -10.85
C ASP A 84 -9.42 2.52 -10.12
N ASN A 85 -10.50 2.26 -10.88
CA ASN A 85 -11.80 2.03 -10.26
C ASN A 85 -11.86 0.62 -9.68
N GLU A 86 -12.98 0.28 -9.04
CA GLU A 86 -13.14 -1.00 -8.35
C GLU A 86 -12.95 -2.19 -9.29
N THR A 87 -13.51 -2.11 -10.47
CA THR A 87 -13.42 -3.22 -11.42
C THR A 87 -11.98 -3.45 -11.88
N ILE A 88 -11.30 -2.37 -12.26
CA ILE A 88 -9.91 -2.45 -12.70
C ILE A 88 -9.04 -2.98 -11.56
N LEU A 89 -9.26 -2.47 -10.37
CA LEU A 89 -8.49 -2.86 -9.19
C LEU A 89 -8.71 -4.32 -8.85
N SER A 90 -9.97 -4.77 -8.92
CA SER A 90 -10.32 -6.16 -8.66
C SER A 90 -9.62 -7.10 -9.62
N ASN A 91 -9.69 -6.80 -10.91
CA ASN A 91 -9.03 -7.63 -11.92
C ASN A 91 -7.53 -7.66 -11.72
N TYR A 92 -6.96 -6.55 -11.31
CA TYR A 92 -5.52 -6.45 -11.15
C TYR A 92 -5.02 -7.26 -9.96
N VAL A 93 -5.59 -7.05 -8.77
CA VAL A 93 -5.10 -7.74 -7.58
C VAL A 93 -5.38 -9.24 -7.62
N SER A 94 -6.54 -9.64 -8.17
CA SER A 94 -6.86 -11.07 -8.22
C SER A 94 -5.98 -11.83 -9.19
N ALA A 95 -5.33 -11.14 -10.13
CA ALA A 95 -4.38 -11.78 -11.04
C ALA A 95 -3.11 -12.23 -10.29
N PHE A 96 -2.84 -11.68 -9.12
CA PHE A 96 -1.66 -12.03 -8.34
C PHE A 96 -1.98 -12.97 -7.19
N HIS A 97 -3.02 -12.67 -6.41
CA HIS A 97 -3.37 -13.52 -5.28
C HIS A 97 -4.76 -13.14 -4.79
N ASP A 98 -5.56 -14.15 -4.44
CA ASP A 98 -6.94 -13.93 -4.01
C ASP A 98 -7.04 -13.17 -2.69
N ASP A 99 -6.02 -13.25 -1.85
CA ASP A 99 -6.05 -12.61 -0.54
C ASP A 99 -5.65 -11.14 -0.56
N ILE A 100 -5.06 -10.65 -1.66
CA ILE A 100 -4.67 -9.24 -1.73
C ILE A 100 -5.91 -8.38 -1.86
N ILE A 101 -6.03 -7.41 -0.96
CA ILE A 101 -7.16 -6.49 -0.95
C ILE A 101 -6.75 -5.19 -1.62
N GLY A 102 -7.42 -4.88 -2.74
CA GLY A 102 -7.21 -3.59 -3.40
C GLY A 102 -8.06 -2.53 -2.73
N LEU A 103 -7.45 -1.39 -2.44
CA LEU A 103 -8.12 -0.28 -1.78
C LEU A 103 -8.07 0.98 -2.62
N THR A 104 -9.19 1.68 -2.66
CA THR A 104 -9.31 2.95 -3.37
C THR A 104 -10.16 3.90 -2.55
N GLY A 105 -10.38 5.09 -3.04
CA GLY A 105 -11.19 6.07 -2.37
C GLY A 105 -11.22 7.37 -3.15
N SER A 106 -11.68 8.43 -2.52
CA SER A 106 -11.64 9.74 -3.14
C SER A 106 -10.19 10.23 -3.20
N ILE A 107 -9.95 11.25 -4.00
CA ILE A 107 -8.63 11.85 -4.08
C ILE A 107 -8.19 12.34 -2.71
N ASP A 108 -9.10 12.95 -1.96
CA ASP A 108 -8.77 13.45 -0.63
C ASP A 108 -8.42 12.33 0.32
N GLU A 109 -9.16 11.21 0.26
CA GLU A 109 -8.87 10.05 1.11
C GLU A 109 -7.51 9.46 0.79
N ILE A 110 -7.20 9.34 -0.49
CA ILE A 110 -5.91 8.80 -0.91
C ILE A 110 -4.77 9.75 -0.52
N ASN A 111 -4.97 11.04 -0.68
CA ASN A 111 -3.95 12.02 -0.29
C ASN A 111 -3.69 11.97 1.20
N LYS A 112 -4.72 11.76 2.01
CA LYS A 112 -4.52 11.67 3.44
C LYS A 112 -3.71 10.43 3.83
N VAL A 113 -4.07 9.27 3.28
CA VAL A 113 -3.36 8.05 3.66
C VAL A 113 -1.91 8.07 3.15
N THR A 114 -1.67 8.59 1.95
CA THR A 114 -0.30 8.68 1.45
C THR A 114 0.51 9.65 2.27
N SER A 115 -0.09 10.75 2.70
CA SER A 115 0.58 11.71 3.56
C SER A 115 0.95 11.09 4.90
N ASP A 116 -0.01 10.38 5.52
CA ASP A 116 0.23 9.75 6.83
C ASP A 116 1.33 8.68 6.72
N TRP A 117 1.38 7.96 5.62
CA TRP A 117 2.34 6.88 5.43
C TRP A 117 3.62 7.34 4.74
N LYS A 118 3.75 8.66 4.49
CA LYS A 118 4.97 9.25 3.92
C LYS A 118 5.29 8.72 2.53
N VAL A 119 4.26 8.46 1.75
CA VAL A 119 4.41 8.04 0.36
C VAL A 119 4.29 9.26 -0.52
N TYR A 120 5.32 9.51 -1.32
CA TYR A 120 5.35 10.66 -2.20
C TYR A 120 5.23 10.20 -3.65
N PHE A 121 4.35 10.84 -4.38
CA PHE A 121 4.14 10.51 -5.78
C PHE A 121 3.78 11.78 -6.54
N LYS A 122 3.98 11.73 -7.84
CA LYS A 122 3.69 12.85 -8.71
C LYS A 122 3.15 12.32 -10.03
N LYS A 123 2.03 12.89 -10.46
CA LYS A 123 1.48 12.56 -11.76
C LYS A 123 2.24 13.34 -12.81
N GLU A 124 2.74 12.63 -13.81
CA GLU A 124 3.47 13.25 -14.90
C GLU A 124 2.70 13.04 -16.19
N ASN A 125 2.35 14.12 -16.84
CA ASN A 125 1.61 14.06 -18.10
C ASN A 125 2.57 13.85 -19.25
N ASN A 126 2.20 12.95 -20.14
CA ASN A 126 2.89 12.80 -21.39
C ASN A 126 2.27 13.79 -22.38
N ILE A 127 3.09 14.67 -22.92
CA ILE A 127 2.60 15.71 -23.82
C ILE A 127 1.89 15.13 -25.03
N ASP A 128 2.41 14.03 -25.55
CA ASP A 128 1.86 13.40 -26.73
C ASP A 128 0.63 12.54 -26.44
N MET A 129 0.47 12.11 -25.20
CA MET A 129 -0.63 11.24 -24.80
C MET A 129 -1.10 11.65 -23.41
N PRO A 130 -1.86 12.75 -23.33
CA PRO A 130 -2.20 13.33 -22.03
C PRO A 130 -3.01 12.42 -21.12
N ASP A 131 -3.67 11.39 -21.66
CA ASP A 131 -4.39 10.42 -20.84
C ASP A 131 -3.50 9.30 -20.32
N ASN A 132 -2.24 9.25 -20.77
CA ASN A 132 -1.27 8.24 -20.35
C ASN A 132 -0.17 8.90 -19.51
N TYR A 133 -0.53 9.37 -18.35
CA TYR A 133 0.46 9.93 -17.44
C TYR A 133 1.05 8.82 -16.58
N THR A 134 2.26 9.05 -16.08
CA THR A 134 2.90 8.13 -15.13
C THR A 134 2.80 8.70 -13.73
N VAL A 135 2.87 7.83 -12.75
CA VAL A 135 2.82 8.19 -11.35
C VAL A 135 4.08 7.68 -10.67
N ASN A 136 4.84 8.60 -10.08
CA ASN A 136 6.03 8.23 -9.31
C ASN A 136 5.63 7.93 -7.89
N HIS A 137 6.14 6.81 -7.34
CA HIS A 137 5.87 6.44 -5.97
C HIS A 137 7.04 5.65 -5.42
N LEU A 138 7.10 5.53 -4.12
CA LEU A 138 8.11 4.69 -3.49
C LEU A 138 7.65 3.25 -3.58
N ASP A 139 8.50 2.40 -4.14
CA ASP A 139 8.17 0.99 -4.31
C ASP A 139 8.59 0.22 -3.06
N ILE A 140 7.92 0.51 -1.97
CA ILE A 140 8.22 -0.05 -0.65
C ILE A 140 6.98 -0.76 -0.13
N ILE A 141 7.19 -1.95 0.42
CA ILE A 141 6.12 -2.62 1.15
C ILE A 141 6.30 -2.28 2.63
N PHE A 142 5.27 -1.68 3.23
CA PHE A 142 5.30 -1.35 4.65
C PHE A 142 4.79 -2.52 5.46
N ILE A 143 5.41 -2.75 6.61
CA ILE A 143 4.94 -3.73 7.57
C ILE A 143 4.33 -2.96 8.74
N ALA A 144 3.07 -3.21 9.01
CA ALA A 144 2.35 -2.52 10.09
C ALA A 144 1.74 -3.54 11.05
N ASN A 145 1.61 -3.13 12.31
CA ASN A 145 0.90 -3.96 13.27
C ASN A 145 -0.62 -3.71 13.13
N LYS A 146 -1.40 -4.42 13.93
CA LYS A 146 -2.87 -4.32 13.83
C LYS A 146 -3.40 -2.93 14.17
N ASN A 147 -2.60 -2.11 14.83
CA ASN A 147 -2.98 -0.74 15.19
C ASN A 147 -2.57 0.27 14.14
N ALA A 148 -2.18 -0.20 12.94
CA ALA A 148 -1.73 0.64 11.84
C ALA A 148 -0.49 1.45 12.19
N GLU A 149 0.33 0.93 13.07
CA GLU A 149 1.61 1.53 13.41
C GLU A 149 2.72 0.92 12.56
N PHE A 150 3.62 1.76 12.10
CA PHE A 150 4.75 1.32 11.28
C PHE A 150 5.68 0.43 12.11
N VAL A 151 6.04 -0.73 11.58
CA VAL A 151 7.00 -1.63 12.22
C VAL A 151 8.31 -1.65 11.44
N ASP A 152 8.22 -1.86 10.13
CA ASP A 152 9.39 -1.95 9.28
C ASP A 152 8.95 -1.82 7.83
N PHE A 153 9.90 -1.88 6.92
CA PHE A 153 9.59 -1.81 5.50
C PHE A 153 10.49 -2.76 4.72
N ILE A 154 10.04 -3.08 3.50
CA ILE A 154 10.77 -3.96 2.59
C ILE A 154 11.14 -3.14 1.38
N LYS A 155 12.43 -3.12 1.06
CA LYS A 155 12.95 -2.35 -0.06
C LYS A 155 12.59 -2.96 -1.39
N PRO A 156 12.57 -2.16 -2.47
CA PRO A 156 12.34 -2.70 -3.81
C PRO A 156 13.34 -3.79 -4.17
N ASN A 157 12.87 -4.74 -4.96
CA ASN A 157 13.71 -5.83 -5.48
C ASN A 157 14.22 -6.80 -4.42
N THR A 158 13.56 -6.83 -3.26
CA THR A 158 13.85 -7.83 -2.24
C THR A 158 13.18 -9.14 -2.66
N SER A 159 13.93 -10.25 -2.61
CA SER A 159 13.36 -11.55 -2.97
C SER A 159 12.32 -11.99 -1.97
N ALA A 160 11.41 -12.86 -2.39
CA ALA A 160 10.39 -13.40 -1.49
C ALA A 160 11.02 -14.07 -0.28
N GLU A 161 12.11 -14.79 -0.50
CA GLU A 161 12.83 -15.46 0.58
C GLU A 161 13.35 -14.47 1.61
N ASP A 162 13.96 -13.37 1.14
CA ASP A 162 14.48 -12.35 2.05
C ASP A 162 13.35 -11.62 2.76
N VAL A 163 12.22 -11.41 2.10
CA VAL A 163 11.04 -10.82 2.73
C VAL A 163 10.57 -11.73 3.87
N ILE A 164 10.50 -13.02 3.62
CA ILE A 164 10.05 -13.97 4.63
C ILE A 164 11.01 -13.96 5.82
N ASN A 165 12.31 -13.96 5.55
CA ASN A 165 13.30 -13.91 6.63
C ASN A 165 13.12 -12.67 7.49
N LYS A 166 12.84 -11.54 6.85
CA LYS A 166 12.60 -10.31 7.59
C LYS A 166 11.32 -10.39 8.41
N LEU A 167 10.26 -10.93 7.83
CA LEU A 167 8.98 -11.05 8.52
C LEU A 167 9.08 -11.98 9.73
N VAL A 168 9.81 -13.08 9.60
CA VAL A 168 9.99 -14.00 10.71
C VAL A 168 10.62 -13.28 11.90
N LYS A 169 11.54 -12.37 11.66
CA LYS A 169 12.21 -11.64 12.74
C LYS A 169 11.29 -10.62 13.40
N VAL A 170 10.31 -10.07 12.66
CA VAL A 170 9.45 -9.01 13.19
C VAL A 170 8.06 -9.51 13.58
N ILE A 171 7.71 -10.74 13.27
CA ILE A 171 6.39 -11.30 13.61
C ILE A 171 6.02 -11.10 15.08
N PRO A 172 6.91 -11.38 16.03
CA PRO A 172 6.55 -11.14 17.43
C PRO A 172 6.19 -9.70 17.72
N LYS A 173 6.78 -8.75 17.01
CA LYS A 173 6.49 -7.33 17.19
C LYS A 173 5.16 -6.94 16.57
N ILE A 174 4.84 -7.51 15.40
CA ILE A 174 3.63 -7.10 14.69
C ILE A 174 2.39 -7.79 15.25
N LYS A 175 2.56 -8.94 15.91
CA LYS A 175 1.45 -9.64 16.55
C LYS A 175 1.19 -9.15 17.96
N GLY A 176 2.17 -8.52 18.56
CA GLY A 176 2.07 -7.99 19.90
C GLY A 176 1.21 -6.75 19.95
#